data_56fa3dfd915bbd0417be7a13b2bcce13
#
_entry.id   56fa3dfd915bbd0417be7a13b2bcce13
#
_cell.length_a   1.000
_cell.length_b   1.000
_cell.length_c   1.000
_cell.angle_alpha   90.00
_cell.angle_beta   90.00
_cell.angle_gamma   90.00
#
_symmetry.space_group_name_H-M   'P 1'
#
loop_
_entity.id
_entity.type
_entity.pdbx_description
1 polymer ?
#
loop_
_entity_poly.entity_id
_entity_poly.type
_entity_poly.pdbx_seq_one_letter_code
_entity_poly.pdbx_strand_id
1 'polypeptide(L)'
;SLRRQRQMCIRDSIWAVPEGTPIFPNEPIVTVKGPAIQAQFIETMILLTVNHQSLIATKANRIVNAACGRPVMEFGSRRAQGYDGAVYGARAAYIGGCTGTACTLSDKLYGVPAGGTMAHSWVQMFDNEYEAFSTYCRLYPNNPTLLVDTYSVFGSGLPNAVKAIKDVLWPMGLKKCAIRIDSGDIAYLTKKARAYLDAQGLTDCKIIVSNALDEYLISELLAQEACIDGFGVGERLITVSYTHLRAHETSLHL
;
A
#
# COMPACT_ATOMS: atom_id res chain seq x y z
N SER A 1 -43.46 -16.52 -21.86
CA SER A 1 -42.90 -16.01 -20.61
C SER A 1 -41.39 -15.78 -20.66
N LEU A 2 -40.55 -16.71 -21.10
CA LEU A 2 -39.08 -16.51 -21.23
C LEU A 2 -38.69 -15.45 -22.28
N ARG A 3 -39.47 -15.27 -23.33
CA ARG A 3 -39.27 -14.18 -24.32
C ARG A 3 -39.54 -12.80 -23.73
N ARG A 4 -40.49 -12.66 -22.80
CA ARG A 4 -40.75 -11.38 -22.10
C ARG A 4 -39.62 -11.03 -21.13
N GLN A 5 -39.06 -12.00 -20.41
CA GLN A 5 -37.91 -11.78 -19.57
C GLN A 5 -36.66 -11.38 -20.37
N ARG A 6 -36.37 -12.00 -21.51
CA ARG A 6 -35.30 -11.60 -22.42
C ARG A 6 -35.46 -10.18 -23.01
N GLN A 7 -36.70 -9.77 -23.30
CA GLN A 7 -36.97 -8.41 -23.79
C GLN A 7 -36.85 -7.34 -22.68
N MET A 8 -37.08 -7.70 -21.40
CA MET A 8 -36.81 -6.80 -20.27
C MET A 8 -35.32 -6.56 -20.07
N CYS A 9 -34.45 -7.58 -20.23
CA CYS A 9 -33.00 -7.44 -20.11
C CYS A 9 -32.35 -6.57 -21.20
N ILE A 10 -33.01 -6.38 -22.36
CA ILE A 10 -32.50 -5.56 -23.48
C ILE A 10 -32.75 -4.05 -23.27
N ARG A 11 -33.56 -3.66 -22.28
CA ARG A 11 -33.92 -2.25 -22.02
C ARG A 11 -33.09 -1.61 -20.90
N ASP A 12 -32.36 -2.41 -20.15
CA ASP A 12 -31.55 -1.96 -19.05
C ASP A 12 -30.15 -1.68 -19.55
N SER A 13 -29.59 -0.55 -19.17
CA SER A 13 -28.26 -0.13 -19.60
C SER A 13 -27.52 0.53 -18.43
N ILE A 14 -26.24 0.21 -18.30
CA ILE A 14 -25.34 0.87 -17.37
C ILE A 14 -24.18 1.41 -18.19
N TRP A 15 -23.92 2.69 -18.06
CA TRP A 15 -22.73 3.35 -18.60
C TRP A 15 -21.90 3.84 -17.41
N ALA A 16 -20.61 3.61 -17.47
CA ALA A 16 -19.69 4.06 -16.43
C ALA A 16 -18.43 4.63 -17.06
N VAL A 17 -17.83 5.58 -16.37
CA VAL A 17 -16.49 6.06 -16.70
C VAL A 17 -15.51 4.89 -16.53
N PRO A 18 -14.53 4.70 -17.45
CA PRO A 18 -13.52 3.66 -17.31
C PRO A 18 -12.77 3.78 -15.99
N GLU A 19 -12.49 2.64 -15.37
CA GLU A 19 -11.80 2.57 -14.08
C GLU A 19 -10.40 3.21 -14.17
N GLY A 20 -9.99 3.93 -13.11
CA GLY A 20 -8.72 4.66 -13.08
C GLY A 20 -8.75 6.03 -13.77
N THR A 21 -9.87 6.41 -14.37
CA THR A 21 -10.02 7.75 -14.97
C THR A 21 -10.20 8.81 -13.87
N PRO A 22 -9.40 9.90 -13.85
CA PRO A 22 -9.67 11.04 -12.99
C PRO A 22 -11.02 11.67 -13.31
N ILE A 23 -11.80 11.97 -12.28
CA ILE A 23 -13.13 12.58 -12.38
C ILE A 23 -13.17 13.90 -11.60
N PHE A 24 -14.07 14.80 -12.00
CA PHE A 24 -14.26 16.08 -11.37
C PHE A 24 -15.65 16.20 -10.73
N PRO A 25 -15.84 17.11 -9.77
CA PRO A 25 -17.15 17.35 -9.18
C PRO A 25 -18.23 17.63 -10.22
N ASN A 26 -19.44 17.07 -9.98
CA ASN A 26 -20.63 17.19 -10.84
C ASN A 26 -20.55 16.45 -12.20
N GLU A 27 -19.56 15.60 -12.41
CA GLU A 27 -19.55 14.69 -13.56
C GLU A 27 -20.32 13.39 -13.26
N PRO A 28 -21.18 12.90 -14.17
CA PRO A 28 -21.85 11.63 -13.99
C PRO A 28 -20.85 10.49 -14.20
N ILE A 29 -20.55 9.75 -13.14
CA ILE A 29 -19.60 8.62 -13.19
C ILE A 29 -20.25 7.29 -13.57
N VAL A 30 -21.51 7.10 -13.17
CA VAL A 30 -22.33 5.94 -13.52
C VAL A 30 -23.73 6.41 -13.86
N THR A 31 -24.24 5.97 -15.01
CA THR A 31 -25.62 6.21 -15.43
C THR A 31 -26.34 4.88 -15.57
N VAL A 32 -27.44 4.71 -14.86
CA VAL A 32 -28.28 3.50 -14.91
C VAL A 32 -29.60 3.86 -15.56
N LYS A 33 -30.00 3.11 -16.57
CA LYS A 33 -31.30 3.22 -17.23
C LYS A 33 -32.03 1.86 -17.18
N GLY A 34 -33.20 1.84 -16.56
CA GLY A 34 -33.99 0.63 -16.39
C GLY A 34 -35.34 0.90 -15.73
N PRO A 35 -36.14 -0.13 -15.45
CA PRO A 35 -37.36 -0.01 -14.66
C PRO A 35 -37.02 0.55 -13.26
N ALA A 36 -37.84 1.48 -12.75
CA ALA A 36 -37.56 2.24 -11.54
C ALA A 36 -37.19 1.37 -10.33
N ILE A 37 -37.90 0.27 -10.09
CA ILE A 37 -37.63 -0.65 -8.97
C ILE A 37 -36.23 -1.28 -9.09
N GLN A 38 -35.84 -1.72 -10.29
CA GLN A 38 -34.55 -2.36 -10.53
C GLN A 38 -33.41 -1.36 -10.42
N ALA A 39 -33.56 -0.18 -11.00
CA ALA A 39 -32.58 0.89 -10.92
C ALA A 39 -32.36 1.36 -9.47
N GLN A 40 -33.46 1.53 -8.71
CA GLN A 40 -33.40 1.95 -7.31
C GLN A 40 -32.76 0.87 -6.41
N PHE A 41 -32.99 -0.41 -6.70
CA PHE A 41 -32.47 -1.52 -5.91
C PHE A 41 -30.94 -1.60 -5.90
N ILE A 42 -30.29 -1.26 -7.02
CA ILE A 42 -28.82 -1.34 -7.15
C ILE A 42 -28.09 -0.05 -6.73
N GLU A 43 -28.83 1.05 -6.52
CA GLU A 43 -28.26 2.37 -6.21
C GLU A 43 -27.29 2.34 -5.05
N THR A 44 -27.74 1.88 -3.89
CA THR A 44 -26.92 1.86 -2.66
C THR A 44 -25.65 1.03 -2.82
N MET A 45 -25.72 -0.11 -3.54
CA MET A 45 -24.56 -0.97 -3.75
C MET A 45 -23.54 -0.31 -4.68
N ILE A 46 -24.00 0.36 -5.73
CA ILE A 46 -23.12 1.12 -6.63
C ILE A 46 -22.44 2.25 -5.87
N LEU A 47 -23.22 3.06 -5.14
CA LEU A 47 -22.69 4.19 -4.37
C LEU A 47 -21.66 3.74 -3.33
N LEU A 48 -21.95 2.69 -2.57
CA LEU A 48 -21.03 2.14 -1.57
C LEU A 48 -19.70 1.71 -2.19
N THR A 49 -19.77 0.97 -3.30
CA THR A 49 -18.60 0.42 -3.98
C THR A 49 -17.75 1.52 -4.62
N VAL A 50 -18.38 2.43 -5.35
CA VAL A 50 -17.68 3.53 -6.03
C VAL A 50 -17.08 4.49 -5.03
N ASN A 51 -17.81 4.88 -4.00
CA ASN A 51 -17.35 5.82 -2.99
C ASN A 51 -16.11 5.29 -2.25
N HIS A 52 -16.16 4.10 -1.69
CA HIS A 52 -15.05 3.51 -0.94
C HIS A 52 -13.78 3.40 -1.79
N GLN A 53 -13.89 2.80 -2.99
CA GLN A 53 -12.72 2.58 -3.83
C GLN A 53 -12.16 3.89 -4.40
N SER A 54 -13.00 4.84 -4.79
CA SER A 54 -12.56 6.15 -5.29
C SER A 54 -11.84 6.96 -4.22
N LEU A 55 -12.29 6.91 -2.97
CA LEU A 55 -11.63 7.59 -1.85
C LEU A 55 -10.22 7.02 -1.62
N ILE A 56 -10.08 5.71 -1.58
CA ILE A 56 -8.78 5.06 -1.37
C ILE A 56 -7.85 5.30 -2.57
N ALA A 57 -8.33 5.17 -3.80
CA ALA A 57 -7.53 5.44 -4.99
C ALA A 57 -7.04 6.90 -5.03
N THR A 58 -7.90 7.85 -4.66
CA THR A 58 -7.52 9.28 -4.56
C THR A 58 -6.45 9.49 -3.49
N LYS A 59 -6.61 8.89 -2.32
CA LYS A 59 -5.63 8.97 -1.23
C LYS A 59 -4.31 8.34 -1.63
N ALA A 60 -4.36 7.16 -2.25
CA ALA A 60 -3.18 6.48 -2.77
C ALA A 60 -2.43 7.35 -3.80
N ASN A 61 -3.15 7.94 -4.74
CA ASN A 61 -2.55 8.81 -5.75
C ASN A 61 -1.84 10.03 -5.13
N ARG A 62 -2.43 10.67 -4.13
CA ARG A 62 -1.77 11.77 -3.40
C ARG A 62 -0.47 11.31 -2.72
N ILE A 63 -0.50 10.15 -2.07
CA ILE A 63 0.66 9.56 -1.40
C ILE A 63 1.76 9.22 -2.43
N VAL A 64 1.39 8.60 -3.54
CA VAL A 64 2.33 8.24 -4.63
C VAL A 64 2.97 9.48 -5.24
N ASN A 65 2.20 10.53 -5.48
CA ASN A 65 2.74 11.80 -5.98
C ASN A 65 3.71 12.44 -4.97
N ALA A 66 3.38 12.42 -3.68
CA ALA A 66 4.26 12.91 -2.61
C ALA A 66 5.57 12.10 -2.51
N ALA A 67 5.55 10.82 -2.88
CA ALA A 67 6.74 9.96 -2.87
C ALA A 67 7.76 10.28 -3.97
N CYS A 68 7.46 11.19 -4.89
CA CYS A 68 8.37 11.69 -5.94
C CYS A 68 9.07 10.53 -6.71
N GLY A 69 8.29 9.59 -7.23
CA GLY A 69 8.77 8.46 -8.03
C GLY A 69 9.31 7.27 -7.23
N ARG A 70 9.34 7.34 -5.91
CA ARG A 70 9.71 6.20 -5.06
C ARG A 70 8.53 5.23 -4.94
N PRO A 71 8.78 3.90 -4.91
CA PRO A 71 7.73 2.91 -4.78
C PRO A 71 6.97 3.06 -3.45
N VAL A 72 5.66 2.91 -3.52
CA VAL A 72 4.76 2.91 -2.38
C VAL A 72 4.03 1.57 -2.32
N MET A 73 4.18 0.85 -1.21
CA MET A 73 3.47 -0.41 -0.92
C MET A 73 2.30 -0.15 0.02
N GLU A 74 1.16 -0.74 -0.26
CA GLU A 74 -0.01 -0.71 0.61
C GLU A 74 0.13 -1.76 1.73
N PHE A 75 0.14 -1.32 3.00
CA PHE A 75 0.30 -2.16 4.21
C PHE A 75 -0.88 -2.02 5.19
N GLY A 76 -2.02 -1.55 4.72
CA GLY A 76 -3.14 -1.14 5.58
C GLY A 76 -4.17 -2.22 5.89
N SER A 77 -4.11 -3.41 5.27
CA SER A 77 -5.17 -4.42 5.36
C SER A 77 -5.65 -4.72 6.79
N ARG A 78 -4.74 -4.81 7.76
CA ARG A 78 -5.08 -5.06 9.18
C ARG A 78 -5.80 -3.89 9.88
N ARG A 79 -5.88 -2.73 9.24
CA ARG A 79 -6.51 -1.50 9.74
C ARG A 79 -7.78 -1.13 8.98
N ALA A 80 -8.12 -1.88 7.93
CA ALA A 80 -9.31 -1.63 7.11
C ALA A 80 -10.60 -1.89 7.88
N GLN A 81 -11.68 -1.25 7.45
CA GLN A 81 -13.03 -1.47 7.96
C GLN A 81 -13.63 -2.73 7.32
N GLY A 82 -13.34 -3.86 7.94
CA GLY A 82 -13.84 -5.17 7.52
C GLY A 82 -13.02 -5.81 6.38
N TYR A 83 -13.36 -7.07 6.13
CA TYR A 83 -12.67 -7.92 5.16
C TYR A 83 -12.72 -7.36 3.73
N ASP A 84 -13.91 -7.00 3.26
CA ASP A 84 -14.09 -6.43 1.91
C ASP A 84 -13.36 -5.09 1.78
N GLY A 85 -13.36 -4.28 2.85
CA GLY A 85 -12.61 -3.03 2.91
C GLY A 85 -11.10 -3.23 2.72
N ALA A 86 -10.53 -4.31 3.25
CA ALA A 86 -9.12 -4.65 3.05
C ALA A 86 -8.83 -5.06 1.61
N VAL A 87 -9.67 -5.93 1.04
CA VAL A 87 -9.45 -6.50 -0.30
C VAL A 87 -9.67 -5.47 -1.41
N TYR A 88 -10.80 -4.77 -1.38
CA TYR A 88 -11.09 -3.71 -2.34
C TYR A 88 -10.23 -2.48 -2.14
N GLY A 89 -9.86 -2.18 -0.90
CA GLY A 89 -8.96 -1.08 -0.60
C GLY A 89 -7.55 -1.29 -1.16
N ALA A 90 -7.01 -2.50 -1.03
CA ALA A 90 -5.73 -2.86 -1.62
C ALA A 90 -5.75 -2.73 -3.17
N ARG A 91 -6.84 -3.18 -3.80
CA ARG A 91 -7.06 -3.02 -5.25
C ARG A 91 -7.15 -1.54 -5.65
N ALA A 92 -7.93 -0.76 -4.92
CA ALA A 92 -8.08 0.67 -5.19
C ALA A 92 -6.76 1.43 -5.00
N ALA A 93 -5.96 1.08 -4.00
CA ALA A 93 -4.63 1.65 -3.79
C ALA A 93 -3.69 1.36 -4.97
N TYR A 94 -3.74 0.15 -5.53
CA TYR A 94 -2.98 -0.21 -6.73
C TYR A 94 -3.40 0.60 -7.95
N ILE A 95 -4.72 0.77 -8.18
CA ILE A 95 -5.25 1.66 -9.23
C ILE A 95 -4.78 3.11 -9.02
N GLY A 96 -4.69 3.56 -7.77
CA GLY A 96 -4.18 4.87 -7.39
C GLY A 96 -2.67 5.06 -7.56
N GLY A 97 -1.93 4.00 -7.96
CA GLY A 97 -0.51 4.04 -8.29
C GLY A 97 0.43 3.37 -7.27
N CYS A 98 -0.08 2.72 -6.23
CA CYS A 98 0.76 1.90 -5.36
C CYS A 98 1.36 0.73 -6.16
N THR A 99 2.59 0.34 -5.84
CA THR A 99 3.31 -0.72 -6.56
C THR A 99 2.88 -2.13 -6.19
N GLY A 100 2.15 -2.30 -5.09
CA GLY A 100 1.63 -3.57 -4.61
C GLY A 100 1.01 -3.47 -3.23
N THR A 101 0.65 -4.61 -2.67
CA THR A 101 -0.06 -4.70 -1.38
C THR A 101 0.48 -5.84 -0.52
N ALA A 102 0.30 -5.72 0.80
CA ALA A 102 0.48 -6.84 1.72
C ALA A 102 -0.75 -7.77 1.80
N CYS A 103 -1.85 -7.43 1.12
CA CYS A 103 -3.06 -8.22 1.06
C CYS A 103 -2.96 -9.32 -0.01
N THR A 104 -2.46 -10.49 0.36
CA THR A 104 -2.30 -11.63 -0.57
C THR A 104 -3.61 -12.09 -1.21
N LEU A 105 -4.74 -11.83 -0.57
CA LEU A 105 -6.05 -12.15 -1.16
C LEU A 105 -6.40 -11.22 -2.32
N SER A 106 -6.01 -9.96 -2.27
CA SER A 106 -6.20 -9.02 -3.38
C SER A 106 -5.35 -9.41 -4.60
N ASP A 107 -4.17 -10.00 -4.37
CA ASP A 107 -3.39 -10.62 -5.45
C ASP A 107 -4.15 -11.80 -6.08
N LYS A 108 -4.60 -12.73 -5.25
CA LYS A 108 -5.33 -13.91 -5.73
C LYS A 108 -6.60 -13.57 -6.53
N LEU A 109 -7.36 -12.54 -6.10
CA LEU A 109 -8.65 -12.20 -6.72
C LEU A 109 -8.53 -11.21 -7.88
N TYR A 110 -7.57 -10.30 -7.84
CA TYR A 110 -7.48 -9.17 -8.76
C TYR A 110 -6.12 -9.02 -9.44
N GLY A 111 -5.16 -9.88 -9.14
CA GLY A 111 -3.81 -9.80 -9.70
C GLY A 111 -3.00 -8.57 -9.21
N VAL A 112 -3.34 -8.02 -8.06
CA VAL A 112 -2.57 -6.94 -7.45
C VAL A 112 -1.28 -7.53 -6.88
N PRO A 113 -0.09 -7.08 -7.30
CA PRO A 113 1.17 -7.69 -6.87
C PRO A 113 1.29 -7.74 -5.34
N ALA A 114 1.34 -8.94 -4.78
CA ALA A 114 1.55 -9.12 -3.36
C ALA A 114 3.03 -9.00 -3.00
N GLY A 115 3.31 -8.28 -1.93
CA GLY A 115 4.65 -8.14 -1.39
C GLY A 115 4.60 -7.75 0.07
N GLY A 116 5.72 -7.91 0.74
CA GLY A 116 5.79 -7.56 2.15
C GLY A 116 7.18 -7.79 2.70
N THR A 117 7.31 -7.52 3.98
CA THR A 117 8.53 -7.70 4.74
C THR A 117 8.22 -8.44 6.03
N MET A 118 9.24 -8.84 6.78
CA MET A 118 9.05 -9.40 8.11
C MET A 118 8.31 -8.41 9.04
N ALA A 119 7.63 -8.95 10.06
CA ALA A 119 7.08 -8.19 11.17
C ALA A 119 8.03 -8.21 12.37
N HIS A 120 7.84 -7.32 13.35
CA HIS A 120 8.58 -7.36 14.62
C HIS A 120 8.44 -8.71 15.33
N SER A 121 7.26 -9.33 15.26
CA SER A 121 7.00 -10.66 15.82
C SER A 121 7.90 -11.75 15.22
N TRP A 122 8.28 -11.64 13.94
CA TRP A 122 9.27 -12.54 13.35
C TRP A 122 10.62 -12.45 14.06
N VAL A 123 11.12 -11.22 14.26
CA VAL A 123 12.40 -10.99 14.95
C VAL A 123 12.36 -11.52 16.38
N GLN A 124 11.23 -11.30 17.07
CA GLN A 124 11.02 -11.73 18.46
C GLN A 124 10.86 -13.25 18.65
N MET A 125 10.65 -14.03 17.59
CA MET A 125 10.60 -15.50 17.67
C MET A 125 11.99 -16.16 17.73
N PHE A 126 13.06 -15.41 17.53
CA PHE A 126 14.43 -15.91 17.55
C PHE A 126 15.17 -15.40 18.80
N ASP A 127 16.19 -16.12 19.21
CA ASP A 127 17.00 -15.76 20.40
C ASP A 127 17.74 -14.44 20.22
N ASN A 128 18.04 -14.06 18.97
CA ASN A 128 18.69 -12.79 18.64
C ASN A 128 18.37 -12.33 17.20
N GLU A 129 18.58 -11.03 16.93
CA GLU A 129 18.28 -10.42 15.62
C GLU A 129 19.14 -10.99 14.48
N TYR A 130 20.39 -11.37 14.74
CA TYR A 130 21.25 -11.94 13.71
C TYR A 130 20.69 -13.28 13.18
N GLU A 131 20.20 -14.12 14.06
CA GLU A 131 19.59 -15.40 13.69
C GLU A 131 18.30 -15.19 12.88
N ALA A 132 17.45 -14.27 13.31
CA ALA A 132 16.24 -13.87 12.61
C ALA A 132 16.56 -13.38 11.19
N PHE A 133 17.51 -12.47 11.06
CA PHE A 133 17.91 -11.87 9.78
C PHE A 133 18.61 -12.86 8.87
N SER A 134 19.51 -13.68 9.40
CA SER A 134 20.22 -14.72 8.64
C SER A 134 19.25 -15.75 8.08
N THR A 135 18.27 -16.18 8.88
CA THR A 135 17.22 -17.10 8.46
C THR A 135 16.37 -16.47 7.36
N TYR A 136 15.97 -15.22 7.51
CA TYR A 136 15.21 -14.51 6.49
C TYR A 136 15.98 -14.35 5.18
N CYS A 137 17.26 -14.02 5.24
CA CYS A 137 18.12 -13.93 4.05
C CYS A 137 18.25 -15.28 3.32
N ARG A 138 18.27 -16.41 4.04
CA ARG A 138 18.28 -17.75 3.42
C ARG A 138 16.95 -18.10 2.75
N LEU A 139 15.82 -17.71 3.36
CA LEU A 139 14.48 -17.98 2.82
C LEU A 139 14.13 -17.08 1.62
N TYR A 140 14.57 -15.83 1.64
CA TYR A 140 14.25 -14.81 0.63
C TYR A 140 15.52 -14.14 0.08
N PRO A 141 16.43 -14.89 -0.56
CA PRO A 141 17.77 -14.38 -0.88
C PRO A 141 17.79 -13.30 -1.97
N ASN A 142 16.78 -13.25 -2.84
CA ASN A 142 16.79 -12.36 -4.01
C ASN A 142 16.58 -10.88 -3.67
N ASN A 143 15.85 -10.56 -2.62
CA ASN A 143 15.60 -9.19 -2.19
C ASN A 143 15.08 -9.12 -0.74
N PRO A 144 15.86 -9.55 0.27
CA PRO A 144 15.43 -9.50 1.66
C PRO A 144 15.33 -8.07 2.15
N THR A 145 14.27 -7.76 2.87
CA THR A 145 14.09 -6.49 3.59
C THR A 145 14.09 -6.77 5.09
N LEU A 146 15.09 -6.29 5.78
CA LEU A 146 15.34 -6.57 7.20
C LEU A 146 14.82 -5.43 8.08
N LEU A 147 13.96 -5.77 9.06
CA LEU A 147 13.33 -4.81 9.97
C LEU A 147 14.25 -4.56 11.17
N VAL A 148 14.90 -3.40 11.18
CA VAL A 148 16.05 -3.14 12.07
C VAL A 148 15.73 -2.36 13.36
N ASP A 149 14.47 -2.03 13.59
CA ASP A 149 14.04 -1.21 14.73
C ASP A 149 13.21 -1.97 15.78
N THR A 150 13.33 -3.31 15.81
CA THR A 150 12.62 -4.12 16.81
C THR A 150 13.07 -3.79 18.23
N TYR A 151 14.37 -3.60 18.45
CA TYR A 151 14.94 -3.23 19.75
C TYR A 151 15.70 -1.91 19.68
N SER A 152 16.81 -1.86 18.94
CA SER A 152 17.62 -0.65 18.79
C SER A 152 18.24 -0.59 17.40
N VAL A 153 17.91 0.42 16.61
CA VAL A 153 18.38 0.55 15.21
C VAL A 153 19.91 0.47 15.14
N PHE A 154 20.63 1.24 15.94
CA PHE A 154 22.10 1.30 15.87
C PHE A 154 22.81 0.45 16.91
N GLY A 155 22.11 0.07 18.00
CA GLY A 155 22.70 -0.77 19.04
C GLY A 155 22.77 -2.25 18.65
N SER A 156 21.76 -2.72 17.91
CA SER A 156 21.67 -4.15 17.55
C SER A 156 21.14 -4.40 16.15
N GLY A 157 20.04 -3.78 15.74
CA GLY A 157 19.34 -4.10 14.50
C GLY A 157 20.20 -3.93 13.25
N LEU A 158 20.73 -2.74 13.02
CA LEU A 158 21.53 -2.46 11.82
C LEU A 158 22.87 -3.22 11.80
N PRO A 159 23.64 -3.32 12.92
CA PRO A 159 24.84 -4.18 12.96
C PRO A 159 24.56 -5.64 12.64
N ASN A 160 23.49 -6.23 13.20
CA ASN A 160 23.11 -7.61 12.94
C ASN A 160 22.58 -7.82 11.50
N ALA A 161 21.86 -6.84 10.95
CA ALA A 161 21.40 -6.87 9.55
C ALA A 161 22.60 -6.87 8.58
N VAL A 162 23.56 -5.96 8.78
CA VAL A 162 24.80 -5.90 7.98
C VAL A 162 25.58 -7.20 8.06
N LYS A 163 25.72 -7.76 9.25
CA LYS A 163 26.38 -9.04 9.45
C LYS A 163 25.67 -10.17 8.70
N ALA A 164 24.35 -10.27 8.83
CA ALA A 164 23.56 -11.29 8.14
C ALA A 164 23.67 -11.16 6.61
N ILE A 165 23.63 -9.94 6.06
CA ILE A 165 23.81 -9.70 4.63
C ILE A 165 25.19 -10.18 4.16
N LYS A 166 26.24 -9.81 4.88
CA LYS A 166 27.63 -10.20 4.53
C LYS A 166 27.87 -11.70 4.64
N ASP A 167 27.34 -12.33 5.69
CA ASP A 167 27.57 -13.75 5.97
C ASP A 167 26.71 -14.68 5.09
N VAL A 168 25.54 -14.24 4.64
CA VAL A 168 24.59 -15.08 3.90
C VAL A 168 24.49 -14.71 2.44
N LEU A 169 24.26 -13.42 2.10
CA LEU A 169 24.00 -13.03 0.71
C LEU A 169 25.29 -12.90 -0.12
N TRP A 170 26.36 -12.33 0.44
CA TRP A 170 27.60 -12.11 -0.31
C TRP A 170 28.25 -13.42 -0.80
N PRO A 171 28.30 -14.50 0.02
CA PRO A 171 28.79 -15.80 -0.46
C PRO A 171 27.97 -16.38 -1.60
N MET A 172 26.67 -16.01 -1.70
CA MET A 172 25.80 -16.40 -2.80
C MET A 172 25.94 -15.51 -4.05
N GLY A 173 26.81 -14.48 -4.01
CA GLY A 173 26.95 -13.51 -5.08
C GLY A 173 25.80 -12.50 -5.18
N LEU A 174 24.93 -12.42 -4.14
CA LEU A 174 23.76 -11.59 -4.12
C LEU A 174 24.05 -10.28 -3.36
N LYS A 175 23.68 -9.14 -3.95
CA LYS A 175 23.90 -7.80 -3.36
C LYS A 175 22.61 -7.03 -3.10
N LYS A 176 21.49 -7.45 -3.73
CA LYS A 176 20.20 -6.77 -3.54
C LYS A 176 19.67 -7.06 -2.14
N CYS A 177 19.51 -6.01 -1.36
CA CYS A 177 18.92 -6.08 -0.03
C CYS A 177 18.30 -4.74 0.35
N ALA A 178 17.50 -4.75 1.37
CA ALA A 178 16.93 -3.55 1.96
C ALA A 178 16.87 -3.66 3.49
N ILE A 179 16.87 -2.52 4.15
CA ILE A 179 16.46 -2.40 5.54
C ILE A 179 15.13 -1.67 5.63
N ARG A 180 14.38 -1.92 6.68
CA ARG A 180 13.14 -1.22 6.99
C ARG A 180 13.22 -0.60 8.38
N ILE A 181 12.76 0.66 8.45
CA ILE A 181 12.61 1.44 9.70
C ILE A 181 11.13 1.82 9.81
N ASP A 182 10.51 1.44 10.94
CA ASP A 182 9.06 1.58 11.18
C ASP A 182 8.74 2.56 12.32
N SER A 183 9.75 3.10 13.02
CA SER A 183 9.59 3.92 14.21
C SER A 183 10.70 4.94 14.43
N GLY A 184 10.48 5.90 15.33
CA GLY A 184 11.45 6.92 15.73
C GLY A 184 11.50 8.13 14.80
N ASP A 185 12.55 8.94 14.92
CA ASP A 185 12.82 10.07 14.02
C ASP A 185 13.35 9.57 12.68
N ILE A 186 12.46 9.40 11.73
CA ILE A 186 12.75 8.79 10.44
C ILE A 186 13.79 9.58 9.64
N ALA A 187 13.75 10.92 9.65
CA ALA A 187 14.69 11.72 8.89
C ALA A 187 16.12 11.56 9.45
N TYR A 188 16.27 11.62 10.76
CA TYR A 188 17.55 11.39 11.41
C TYR A 188 18.06 9.95 11.24
N LEU A 189 17.18 8.97 11.49
CA LEU A 189 17.54 7.56 11.44
C LEU A 189 17.97 7.11 10.04
N THR A 190 17.27 7.55 8.99
CA THR A 190 17.59 7.16 7.60
C THR A 190 18.91 7.76 7.12
N LYS A 191 19.21 9.01 7.44
CA LYS A 191 20.49 9.64 7.12
C LYS A 191 21.66 8.92 7.79
N LYS A 192 21.52 8.64 9.09
CA LYS A 192 22.54 7.92 9.86
C LYS A 192 22.69 6.46 9.40
N ALA A 193 21.57 5.79 9.06
CA ALA A 193 21.59 4.43 8.52
C ALA A 193 22.29 4.39 7.15
N ARG A 194 22.04 5.35 6.27
CA ARG A 194 22.73 5.45 4.99
C ARG A 194 24.23 5.57 5.15
N ALA A 195 24.69 6.50 5.99
CA ALA A 195 26.11 6.67 6.28
C ALA A 195 26.75 5.40 6.86
N TYR A 196 26.04 4.71 7.74
CA TYR A 196 26.51 3.44 8.31
C TYR A 196 26.62 2.34 7.25
N LEU A 197 25.59 2.17 6.39
CA LEU A 197 25.58 1.17 5.32
C LEU A 197 26.69 1.43 4.31
N ASP A 198 26.92 2.68 3.94
CA ASP A 198 28.00 3.06 3.00
C ASP A 198 29.37 2.75 3.57
N ALA A 199 29.61 3.07 4.84
CA ALA A 199 30.85 2.72 5.56
C ALA A 199 31.07 1.20 5.65
N GLN A 200 30.01 0.40 5.59
CA GLN A 200 30.08 -1.06 5.57
C GLN A 200 30.19 -1.66 4.15
N GLY A 201 30.24 -0.83 3.10
CA GLY A 201 30.29 -1.26 1.71
C GLY A 201 28.96 -1.73 1.12
N LEU A 202 27.84 -1.36 1.76
CA LEU A 202 26.47 -1.69 1.34
C LEU A 202 25.78 -0.48 0.68
N THR A 203 26.44 0.14 -0.29
CA THR A 203 25.96 1.34 -1.00
C THR A 203 24.64 1.13 -1.73
N ASP A 204 24.40 -0.10 -2.22
CA ASP A 204 23.20 -0.46 -2.98
C ASP A 204 22.03 -0.96 -2.07
N CYS A 205 22.26 -1.08 -0.76
CA CYS A 205 21.22 -1.49 0.18
C CYS A 205 20.15 -0.40 0.28
N LYS A 206 18.89 -0.76 0.00
CA LYS A 206 17.76 0.16 0.00
C LYS A 206 17.25 0.44 1.42
N ILE A 207 16.73 1.64 1.65
CA ILE A 207 16.11 2.04 2.91
C ILE A 207 14.62 2.23 2.67
N ILE A 208 13.82 1.35 3.26
CA ILE A 208 12.36 1.39 3.21
C ILE A 208 11.84 1.94 4.54
N VAL A 209 10.87 2.80 4.46
CA VAL A 209 10.25 3.41 5.65
C VAL A 209 8.78 3.07 5.71
N SER A 210 8.31 2.76 6.88
CA SER A 210 6.89 2.57 7.16
C SER A 210 6.55 3.26 8.49
N ASN A 211 5.33 3.26 8.88
CA ASN A 211 4.71 3.87 10.04
C ASN A 211 3.40 4.55 9.62
N ALA A 212 2.85 5.46 10.41
CA ALA A 212 1.64 6.23 10.12
C ALA A 212 1.88 7.33 9.05
N LEU A 213 2.40 6.92 7.87
CA LEU A 213 2.74 7.81 6.77
C LEU A 213 1.49 8.27 6.00
N ASP A 214 1.52 9.53 5.56
CA ASP A 214 0.59 10.11 4.60
C ASP A 214 1.35 11.04 3.63
N GLU A 215 0.63 11.66 2.70
CA GLU A 215 1.21 12.56 1.70
C GLU A 215 1.96 13.74 2.31
N TYR A 216 1.50 14.25 3.45
CA TYR A 216 2.12 15.40 4.13
C TYR A 216 3.43 15.00 4.80
N LEU A 217 3.40 13.95 5.60
CA LEU A 217 4.59 13.45 6.29
C LEU A 217 5.66 12.97 5.30
N ILE A 218 5.26 12.32 4.21
CA ILE A 218 6.20 11.92 3.15
C ILE A 218 6.88 13.16 2.54
N SER A 219 6.11 14.19 2.21
CA SER A 219 6.67 15.44 1.67
C SER A 219 7.63 16.11 2.65
N GLU A 220 7.30 16.14 3.94
CA GLU A 220 8.16 16.69 5.00
C GLU A 220 9.46 15.89 5.16
N LEU A 221 9.38 14.57 5.16
CA LEU A 221 10.58 13.72 5.25
C LEU A 221 11.53 13.93 4.07
N LEU A 222 10.97 14.07 2.86
CA LEU A 222 11.76 14.34 1.67
C LEU A 222 12.34 15.76 1.66
N ALA A 223 11.60 16.75 2.14
CA ALA A 223 12.11 18.12 2.33
C ALA A 223 13.23 18.20 3.35
N GLN A 224 13.24 17.31 4.34
CA GLN A 224 14.33 17.14 5.30
C GLN A 224 15.50 16.32 4.74
N GLU A 225 15.51 15.97 3.45
CA GLU A 225 16.54 15.16 2.80
C GLU A 225 16.73 13.76 3.44
N ALA A 226 15.64 13.16 3.92
CA ALA A 226 15.69 11.79 4.43
C ALA A 226 16.13 10.81 3.34
N CYS A 227 17.02 9.89 3.67
CA CYS A 227 17.56 8.89 2.74
C CYS A 227 16.59 7.71 2.62
N ILE A 228 15.55 7.85 1.79
CA ILE A 228 14.47 6.88 1.65
C ILE A 228 14.37 6.41 0.20
N ASP A 229 14.32 5.11 -0.02
CA ASP A 229 14.18 4.49 -1.35
C ASP A 229 12.76 4.00 -1.63
N GLY A 230 11.92 3.82 -0.62
CA GLY A 230 10.53 3.39 -0.77
C GLY A 230 9.72 3.51 0.51
N PHE A 231 8.41 3.45 0.38
CA PHE A 231 7.47 3.66 1.47
C PHE A 231 6.51 2.49 1.62
N GLY A 232 6.23 2.10 2.87
CA GLY A 232 5.13 1.21 3.24
C GLY A 232 4.05 2.02 3.96
N VAL A 233 2.89 2.18 3.36
CA VAL A 233 1.81 3.01 3.90
C VAL A 233 0.63 2.16 4.31
N GLY A 234 0.17 2.31 5.53
CA GLY A 234 -0.87 1.46 6.12
C GLY A 234 -2.15 2.19 6.46
N GLU A 235 -2.34 2.47 7.75
CA GLU A 235 -3.58 2.97 8.31
C GLU A 235 -4.14 4.20 7.59
N ARG A 236 -3.34 5.25 7.44
CA ARG A 236 -3.80 6.51 6.84
C ARG A 236 -4.18 6.42 5.37
N LEU A 237 -3.77 5.36 4.68
CA LEU A 237 -4.21 5.06 3.33
C LEU A 237 -5.56 4.34 3.33
N ILE A 238 -5.68 3.26 4.11
CA ILE A 238 -6.81 2.32 4.01
C ILE A 238 -8.05 2.77 4.78
N THR A 239 -7.88 3.56 5.84
CA THR A 239 -9.01 4.02 6.66
C THR A 239 -9.70 5.25 6.09
N VAL A 240 -9.04 5.96 5.20
CA VAL A 240 -9.50 7.22 4.57
C VAL A 240 -10.22 8.12 5.57
N SER A 241 -9.53 8.60 6.58
CA SER A 241 -10.09 9.52 7.57
C SER A 241 -10.22 10.92 6.98
N TYR A 242 -11.18 11.19 6.08
CA TYR A 242 -11.50 12.53 5.67
C TYR A 242 -12.90 12.79 5.17
N THR A 243 -13.44 13.61 5.77
CA THR A 243 -14.42 14.67 5.87
C THR A 243 -14.78 15.46 4.60
N HIS A 244 -14.18 15.30 3.44
CA HIS A 244 -14.41 16.20 2.32
C HIS A 244 -14.89 15.57 1.02
N LEU A 245 -15.13 14.27 0.98
CA LEU A 245 -15.88 13.65 -0.09
C LEU A 245 -17.22 13.14 0.46
N ARG A 246 -18.12 14.06 0.77
CA ARG A 246 -19.53 13.73 0.77
C ARG A 246 -19.88 13.38 -0.67
N ALA A 247 -20.37 12.18 -0.91
CA ALA A 247 -21.15 11.90 -2.10
C ALA A 247 -22.26 12.95 -2.13
N HIS A 248 -22.24 13.85 -3.13
CA HIS A 248 -23.39 14.67 -3.39
C HIS A 248 -24.45 13.72 -3.89
N GLU A 249 -25.46 13.48 -3.07
CA GLU A 249 -26.68 12.82 -3.51
C GLU A 249 -27.18 13.60 -4.71
N THR A 250 -27.16 12.96 -5.88
CA THR A 250 -27.74 13.56 -7.07
C THR A 250 -29.22 13.66 -6.84
N SER A 251 -29.76 14.88 -6.83
CA SER A 251 -31.18 15.10 -6.88
C SER A 251 -31.75 14.39 -8.10
N LEU A 252 -32.69 13.47 -7.88
CA LEU A 252 -33.53 12.90 -8.91
C LEU A 252 -34.28 14.04 -9.59
N HIS A 253 -33.87 14.41 -10.80
CA HIS A 253 -34.73 15.16 -11.68
C HIS A 253 -35.66 14.15 -12.37
N LEU A 254 -36.90 14.08 -11.88
CA LEU A 254 -38.04 13.44 -12.53
C LEU A 254 -38.40 14.23 -13.79
#